data_ba3b3c3ef2217cc37283e7c79d019e07
#
_entry.id   ba3b3c3ef2217cc37283e7c79d019e07
#
_cell.length_a   1.000
_cell.length_b   1.000
_cell.length_c   1.000
_cell.angle_alpha   90.00
_cell.angle_beta   90.00
_cell.angle_gamma   90.00
#
_symmetry.space_group_name_H-M   'P 1'
#
loop_
_entity.id
_entity.type
_entity.pdbx_description
1 polymer ?
#
loop_
_entity_poly.entity_id
_entity_poly.type
_entity_poly.pdbx_seq_one_letter_code
_entity_poly.pdbx_strand_id
1 'polypeptide(L)'
;MLDQDTARALLTVAAAAGATVALVGDRAQLSAVGRGGVLDMAAQIRGRTYDMSELHRFTDPDYATLTLAMRDRKNPGDVFDQLAAIGLVTLHADDEQAREHITASARHGEAITVATNDDAAALNERIRTGRIQAGEVDDTVTATGSDGLPIGRGDLIQTRKNDTTLGVANRQQWIVQHITEDGTVYARETGSERKSPRTVMLPSEYVGKHAHLSYAATAYGVQGATVNGSHTMLSDATSAAGVYVGMTRGRQTNRLHVVAADMADARVQFIEAMERDRADRGLDHAAHAAQEAVRGLVTDGPVKFVTDELARLDHETERALRGAERWEQIADRRDTERAAHRAEDDESTAALRKAVEAAEQVRVEV
;
A
#
# COMPACT_ATOMS: atom_id res chain seq x y z
N MET A 1 -12.22 3.22 11.40
CA MET A 1 -12.91 4.02 10.37
C MET A 1 -14.40 3.90 10.63
N LEU A 2 -15.14 4.98 10.48
CA LEU A 2 -16.57 5.06 10.77
C LEU A 2 -17.36 4.85 9.47
N ASP A 3 -18.14 3.77 9.39
CA ASP A 3 -19.11 3.53 8.32
C ASP A 3 -20.44 4.20 8.60
N GLN A 4 -21.33 4.24 7.59
CA GLN A 4 -22.60 4.94 7.70
C GLN A 4 -23.56 4.30 8.72
N ASP A 5 -23.56 2.97 8.84
CA ASP A 5 -24.45 2.28 9.79
C ASP A 5 -24.02 2.53 11.24
N THR A 6 -22.71 2.46 11.51
CA THR A 6 -22.14 2.80 12.82
C THR A 6 -22.36 4.28 13.15
N ALA A 7 -22.20 5.18 12.15
CA ALA A 7 -22.46 6.60 12.33
C ALA A 7 -23.94 6.87 12.68
N ARG A 8 -24.88 6.21 12.00
CA ARG A 8 -26.30 6.31 12.29
C ARG A 8 -26.62 5.85 13.71
N ALA A 9 -26.08 4.70 14.13
CA ALA A 9 -26.26 4.18 15.47
C ALA A 9 -25.72 5.15 16.54
N LEU A 10 -24.50 5.69 16.33
CA LEU A 10 -23.88 6.68 17.19
C LEU A 10 -24.74 7.95 17.32
N LEU A 11 -25.21 8.50 16.19
CA LEU A 11 -26.03 9.70 16.17
C LEU A 11 -27.38 9.48 16.85
N THR A 12 -27.98 8.28 16.72
CA THR A 12 -29.23 7.93 17.41
C THR A 12 -29.02 7.94 18.94
N VAL A 13 -27.94 7.32 19.42
CA VAL A 13 -27.63 7.29 20.86
C VAL A 13 -27.31 8.70 21.38
N ALA A 14 -26.52 9.47 20.63
CA ALA A 14 -26.19 10.84 20.99
C ALA A 14 -27.42 11.76 21.06
N ALA A 15 -28.34 11.64 20.09
CA ALA A 15 -29.58 12.39 20.09
C ALA A 15 -30.47 12.03 21.29
N ALA A 16 -30.61 10.75 21.62
CA ALA A 16 -31.36 10.29 22.79
C ALA A 16 -30.75 10.80 24.13
N ALA A 17 -29.42 10.96 24.17
CA ALA A 17 -28.70 11.45 25.33
C ALA A 17 -28.57 12.99 25.38
N GLY A 18 -29.06 13.73 24.38
CA GLY A 18 -28.84 15.18 24.25
C GLY A 18 -27.36 15.57 24.08
N ALA A 19 -26.53 14.65 23.59
CA ALA A 19 -25.08 14.84 23.46
C ALA A 19 -24.71 15.50 22.11
N THR A 20 -23.61 16.25 22.09
CA THR A 20 -23.01 16.79 20.89
C THR A 20 -21.98 15.82 20.34
N VAL A 21 -22.01 15.57 19.04
CA VAL A 21 -21.05 14.71 18.33
C VAL A 21 -20.08 15.59 17.51
N ALA A 22 -18.80 15.45 17.77
CA ALA A 22 -17.74 16.01 16.95
C ALA A 22 -17.06 14.87 16.16
N LEU A 23 -17.07 14.99 14.83
CA LEU A 23 -16.38 14.06 13.94
C LEU A 23 -14.99 14.63 13.60
N VAL A 24 -13.94 13.86 13.91
CA VAL A 24 -12.55 14.26 13.66
C VAL A 24 -11.92 13.22 12.73
N GLY A 25 -11.29 13.68 11.65
CA GLY A 25 -10.60 12.81 10.70
C GLY A 25 -10.11 13.55 9.47
N ASP A 26 -9.42 12.84 8.62
CA ASP A 26 -8.91 13.33 7.34
C ASP A 26 -9.73 12.73 6.20
N ARG A 27 -10.42 13.57 5.45
CA ARG A 27 -11.28 13.18 4.33
C ARG A 27 -10.51 12.66 3.11
N ALA A 28 -9.25 13.04 2.98
CA ALA A 28 -8.39 12.60 1.88
C ALA A 28 -7.76 11.21 2.13
N GLN A 29 -7.78 10.74 3.39
CA GLN A 29 -7.35 9.38 3.71
C GLN A 29 -8.44 8.36 3.32
N LEU A 30 -8.10 7.07 3.46
CA LEU A 30 -9.02 5.98 3.15
C LEU A 30 -10.33 6.07 3.94
N SER A 31 -11.44 5.96 3.25
CA SER A 31 -12.76 5.82 3.86
C SER A 31 -12.93 4.43 4.49
N ALA A 32 -14.00 4.24 5.28
CA ALA A 32 -14.35 2.92 5.79
C ALA A 32 -14.62 1.95 4.62
N VAL A 33 -14.26 0.68 4.81
CA VAL A 33 -14.62 -0.40 3.87
C VAL A 33 -16.15 -0.55 3.86
N GLY A 34 -16.75 -0.60 2.68
CA GLY A 34 -18.19 -0.52 2.49
C GLY A 34 -18.68 0.93 2.39
N ARG A 35 -19.85 1.26 2.96
CA ARG A 35 -20.43 2.60 2.89
C ARG A 35 -19.68 3.60 3.76
N GLY A 36 -18.59 4.16 3.22
CA GLY A 36 -17.77 5.19 3.86
C GLY A 36 -18.28 6.62 3.64
N GLY A 37 -17.37 7.60 3.71
CA GLY A 37 -17.66 8.99 3.38
C GLY A 37 -18.44 9.78 4.43
N VAL A 38 -18.56 9.28 5.66
CA VAL A 38 -19.33 9.93 6.74
C VAL A 38 -18.87 11.36 7.01
N LEU A 39 -17.55 11.63 6.98
CA LEU A 39 -17.00 12.98 7.17
C LEU A 39 -17.39 13.93 6.04
N ASP A 40 -17.37 13.46 4.78
CA ASP A 40 -17.80 14.25 3.62
C ASP A 40 -19.28 14.59 3.71
N MET A 41 -20.12 13.59 3.99
CA MET A 41 -21.54 13.79 4.19
C MET A 41 -21.84 14.78 5.32
N ALA A 42 -21.18 14.65 6.46
CA ALA A 42 -21.36 15.55 7.60
C ALA A 42 -20.98 16.99 7.25
N ALA A 43 -19.88 17.19 6.50
CA ALA A 43 -19.45 18.50 6.04
C ALA A 43 -20.46 19.14 5.09
N GLN A 44 -21.02 18.36 4.15
CA GLN A 44 -22.05 18.84 3.22
C GLN A 44 -23.35 19.22 3.92
N ILE A 45 -23.83 18.40 4.89
CA ILE A 45 -25.09 18.63 5.58
C ILE A 45 -25.03 19.82 6.54
N ARG A 46 -23.93 19.99 7.29
CA ARG A 46 -23.84 20.98 8.37
C ARG A 46 -23.06 22.23 8.00
N GLY A 47 -22.24 22.20 6.95
CA GLY A 47 -21.48 23.35 6.44
C GLY A 47 -20.48 23.97 7.44
N ARG A 48 -20.28 23.38 8.61
CA ARG A 48 -19.27 23.80 9.60
C ARG A 48 -18.15 22.79 9.66
N THR A 49 -17.01 23.14 9.06
CA THR A 49 -15.76 22.39 9.14
C THR A 49 -14.67 23.29 9.73
N TYR A 50 -13.81 22.70 10.54
CA TYR A 50 -12.62 23.33 11.08
C TYR A 50 -11.43 22.55 10.54
N ASP A 51 -10.69 23.17 9.61
CA ASP A 51 -9.54 22.52 9.00
C ASP A 51 -8.31 22.71 9.90
N MET A 52 -7.70 21.59 10.28
CA MET A 52 -6.39 21.57 10.94
C MET A 52 -5.32 21.57 9.83
N SER A 53 -4.72 22.73 9.59
CA SER A 53 -3.74 22.94 8.52
C SER A 53 -2.30 22.75 8.94
N GLU A 54 -2.01 22.72 10.25
CA GLU A 54 -0.65 22.54 10.74
C GLU A 54 -0.21 21.09 10.65
N LEU A 55 0.95 20.87 10.04
CA LEU A 55 1.55 19.56 9.84
C LEU A 55 2.71 19.37 10.82
N HIS A 56 2.56 18.40 11.74
CA HIS A 56 3.56 18.14 12.79
C HIS A 56 4.35 16.85 12.56
N ARG A 57 4.04 16.08 11.50
CA ARG A 57 4.64 14.75 11.30
C ARG A 57 6.03 14.83 10.70
N PHE A 58 6.22 15.69 9.71
CA PHE A 58 7.40 15.68 8.85
C PHE A 58 8.52 16.55 9.43
N THR A 59 9.75 16.08 9.27
CA THR A 59 10.95 16.86 9.63
C THR A 59 11.29 17.90 8.57
N ASP A 60 10.88 17.65 7.30
CA ASP A 60 11.08 18.54 6.17
C ASP A 60 9.80 19.35 5.88
N PRO A 61 9.81 20.68 6.01
CA PRO A 61 8.65 21.55 5.76
C PRO A 61 8.27 21.61 4.27
N ASP A 62 9.22 21.46 3.36
CA ASP A 62 8.93 21.49 1.92
C ASP A 62 8.18 20.21 1.53
N TYR A 63 8.61 19.05 2.04
CA TYR A 63 7.87 17.81 1.90
C TYR A 63 6.48 17.89 2.54
N ALA A 64 6.35 18.50 3.70
CA ALA A 64 5.07 18.73 4.34
C ALA A 64 4.10 19.47 3.40
N THR A 65 4.57 20.51 2.70
CA THR A 65 3.78 21.27 1.73
C THR A 65 3.36 20.38 0.53
N LEU A 66 4.24 19.53 0.02
CA LEU A 66 3.89 18.55 -1.02
C LEU A 66 2.77 17.60 -0.59
N THR A 67 2.79 17.15 0.67
CA THR A 67 1.72 16.27 1.17
C THR A 67 0.35 16.95 1.22
N LEU A 68 0.28 18.27 1.41
CA LEU A 68 -0.98 19.01 1.30
C LEU A 68 -1.49 19.06 -0.14
N ALA A 69 -0.59 19.24 -1.13
CA ALA A 69 -0.97 19.18 -2.54
C ALA A 69 -1.50 17.77 -2.93
N MET A 70 -0.86 16.69 -2.42
CA MET A 70 -1.37 15.32 -2.58
C MET A 70 -2.74 15.15 -1.92
N ARG A 71 -2.93 15.65 -0.69
CA ARG A 71 -4.21 15.60 0.02
C ARG A 71 -5.33 16.25 -0.78
N ASP A 72 -5.04 17.42 -1.31
CA ASP A 72 -6.02 18.24 -2.04
C ASP A 72 -6.13 17.81 -3.53
N ARG A 73 -5.32 16.86 -3.98
CA ARG A 73 -5.23 16.38 -5.37
C ARG A 73 -4.93 17.50 -6.36
N LYS A 74 -4.17 18.52 -5.93
CA LYS A 74 -3.84 19.68 -6.75
C LYS A 74 -2.57 19.41 -7.55
N ASN A 75 -2.65 19.67 -8.86
CA ASN A 75 -1.52 19.62 -9.78
C ASN A 75 -0.65 18.34 -9.59
N PRO A 76 -1.21 17.13 -9.72
CA PRO A 76 -0.49 15.90 -9.42
C PRO A 76 0.80 15.74 -10.24
N GLY A 77 0.84 16.30 -11.46
CA GLY A 77 2.05 16.31 -12.27
C GLY A 77 3.18 17.12 -11.63
N ASP A 78 2.89 18.31 -11.10
CA ASP A 78 3.89 19.15 -10.42
C ASP A 78 4.36 18.51 -9.11
N VAL A 79 3.47 17.80 -8.41
CA VAL A 79 3.83 17.01 -7.22
C VAL A 79 4.81 15.90 -7.57
N PHE A 80 4.54 15.15 -8.65
CA PHE A 80 5.45 14.11 -9.12
C PHE A 80 6.82 14.68 -9.49
N ASP A 81 6.83 15.77 -10.25
CA ASP A 81 8.07 16.41 -10.71
C ASP A 81 8.94 16.86 -9.53
N GLN A 82 8.33 17.39 -8.47
CA GLN A 82 9.03 17.76 -7.24
C GLN A 82 9.53 16.53 -6.47
N LEU A 83 8.73 15.46 -6.34
CA LEU A 83 9.16 14.20 -5.73
C LEU A 83 10.36 13.61 -6.46
N ALA A 84 10.34 13.63 -7.79
CA ALA A 84 11.44 13.16 -8.64
C ALA A 84 12.70 14.03 -8.47
N ALA A 85 12.54 15.36 -8.44
CA ALA A 85 13.65 16.31 -8.28
C ALA A 85 14.39 16.14 -6.95
N ILE A 86 13.68 15.77 -5.87
CA ILE A 86 14.28 15.50 -4.56
C ILE A 86 14.68 14.03 -4.35
N GLY A 87 14.63 13.21 -5.40
CA GLY A 87 15.10 11.84 -5.41
C GLY A 87 14.24 10.83 -4.65
N LEU A 88 12.94 11.12 -4.49
CA LEU A 88 12.00 10.23 -3.79
C LEU A 88 11.26 9.27 -4.73
N VAL A 89 11.47 9.34 -6.02
CA VAL A 89 10.90 8.43 -7.03
C VAL A 89 11.97 7.45 -7.51
N THR A 90 11.67 6.17 -7.47
CA THR A 90 12.54 5.10 -7.98
C THR A 90 11.80 4.31 -9.05
N LEU A 91 12.41 4.18 -10.23
CA LEU A 91 11.88 3.40 -11.33
C LEU A 91 12.39 1.95 -11.26
N HIS A 92 11.54 1.03 -11.70
CA HIS A 92 11.84 -0.38 -11.80
C HIS A 92 11.40 -0.90 -13.16
N ALA A 93 12.14 -1.87 -13.69
CA ALA A 93 11.83 -2.50 -14.96
C ALA A 93 10.59 -3.39 -14.87
N ASP A 94 10.39 -4.03 -13.72
CA ASP A 94 9.25 -4.89 -13.43
C ASP A 94 8.96 -5.00 -11.93
N ASP A 95 7.89 -5.70 -11.59
CA ASP A 95 7.46 -5.91 -10.20
C ASP A 95 8.47 -6.69 -9.36
N GLU A 96 9.20 -7.62 -9.96
CA GLU A 96 10.20 -8.41 -9.25
C GLU A 96 11.37 -7.54 -8.84
N GLN A 97 11.88 -6.70 -9.74
CA GLN A 97 12.94 -5.73 -9.42
C GLN A 97 12.48 -4.72 -8.37
N ALA A 98 11.21 -4.26 -8.45
CA ALA A 98 10.65 -3.39 -7.43
C ALA A 98 10.63 -4.03 -6.05
N ARG A 99 10.16 -5.28 -5.96
CA ARG A 99 10.13 -6.05 -4.71
C ARG A 99 11.53 -6.31 -4.17
N GLU A 100 12.47 -6.67 -5.03
CA GLU A 100 13.86 -6.87 -4.65
C GLU A 100 14.48 -5.60 -4.08
N HIS A 101 14.33 -4.49 -4.79
CA HIS A 101 14.85 -3.19 -4.35
C HIS A 101 14.23 -2.74 -3.02
N ILE A 102 12.91 -2.87 -2.87
CA ILE A 102 12.22 -2.53 -1.61
C ILE A 102 12.75 -3.42 -0.47
N THR A 103 12.87 -4.73 -0.70
CA THR A 103 13.36 -5.67 0.31
C THR A 103 14.79 -5.33 0.74
N ALA A 104 15.65 -4.94 -0.19
CA ALA A 104 17.04 -4.58 0.08
C ALA A 104 17.21 -3.20 0.74
N SER A 105 16.33 -2.24 0.41
CA SER A 105 16.45 -0.84 0.84
C SER A 105 15.65 -0.50 2.09
N ALA A 106 14.54 -1.19 2.34
CA ALA A 106 13.69 -0.94 3.50
C ALA A 106 14.38 -1.35 4.80
N ARG A 107 14.41 -0.43 5.77
CA ARG A 107 15.00 -0.69 7.08
C ARG A 107 13.95 -1.27 8.03
N HIS A 108 14.43 -1.97 9.05
CA HIS A 108 13.54 -2.47 10.09
C HIS A 108 12.70 -1.33 10.70
N GLY A 109 11.38 -1.52 10.76
CA GLY A 109 10.44 -0.54 11.30
C GLY A 109 10.00 0.55 10.31
N GLU A 110 10.42 0.52 9.04
CA GLU A 110 9.84 1.35 7.98
C GLU A 110 8.53 0.72 7.47
N ALA A 111 7.63 1.56 6.96
CA ALA A 111 6.36 1.09 6.41
C ALA A 111 6.50 0.80 4.92
N ILE A 112 6.02 -0.35 4.48
CA ILE A 112 5.92 -0.68 3.06
C ILE A 112 4.45 -0.77 2.69
N THR A 113 4.04 0.11 1.77
CA THR A 113 2.64 0.22 1.32
C THR A 113 2.52 -0.28 -0.09
N VAL A 114 1.59 -1.20 -0.29
CA VAL A 114 1.23 -1.78 -1.61
C VAL A 114 -0.26 -1.65 -1.87
N ALA A 115 -0.69 -1.92 -3.09
CA ALA A 115 -2.08 -1.75 -3.48
C ALA A 115 -2.98 -2.93 -3.11
N THR A 116 -2.45 -4.16 -3.18
CA THR A 116 -3.22 -5.40 -3.01
C THR A 116 -2.69 -6.26 -1.85
N ASN A 117 -3.53 -7.18 -1.37
CA ASN A 117 -3.09 -8.16 -0.37
C ASN A 117 -2.11 -9.18 -0.95
N ASP A 118 -2.22 -9.49 -2.24
CA ASP A 118 -1.32 -10.42 -2.92
C ASP A 118 0.09 -9.83 -3.02
N ASP A 119 0.21 -8.54 -3.35
CA ASP A 119 1.50 -7.83 -3.32
C ASP A 119 2.09 -7.78 -1.91
N ALA A 120 1.23 -7.56 -0.90
CA ALA A 120 1.67 -7.58 0.49
C ALA A 120 2.18 -8.96 0.89
N ALA A 121 1.49 -10.04 0.52
CA ALA A 121 1.89 -11.41 0.81
C ALA A 121 3.23 -11.75 0.15
N ALA A 122 3.41 -11.42 -1.13
CA ALA A 122 4.65 -11.66 -1.86
C ALA A 122 5.86 -10.92 -1.24
N LEU A 123 5.69 -9.65 -0.85
CA LEU A 123 6.74 -8.90 -0.15
C LEU A 123 6.99 -9.42 1.26
N ASN A 124 5.95 -9.80 2.00
CA ASN A 124 6.09 -10.36 3.34
C ASN A 124 6.89 -11.67 3.33
N GLU A 125 6.60 -12.57 2.39
CA GLU A 125 7.33 -13.83 2.21
C GLU A 125 8.81 -13.56 1.88
N ARG A 126 9.08 -12.66 0.94
CA ARG A 126 10.44 -12.31 0.52
C ARG A 126 11.25 -11.69 1.66
N ILE A 127 10.67 -10.70 2.36
CA ILE A 127 11.33 -10.04 3.49
C ILE A 127 11.59 -11.05 4.61
N ARG A 128 10.61 -11.91 4.93
CA ARG A 128 10.76 -12.96 5.92
C ARG A 128 11.89 -13.92 5.58
N THR A 129 11.97 -14.36 4.33
CA THR A 129 13.05 -15.23 3.85
C THR A 129 14.43 -14.60 4.08
N GLY A 130 14.58 -13.32 3.72
CA GLY A 130 15.85 -12.59 3.99
C GLY A 130 16.16 -12.50 5.48
N ARG A 131 15.17 -12.29 6.33
CA ARG A 131 15.34 -12.22 7.79
C ARG A 131 15.68 -13.57 8.43
N ILE A 132 15.18 -14.68 7.88
CA ILE A 132 15.59 -16.04 8.28
C ILE A 132 17.05 -16.24 7.94
N GLN A 133 17.48 -15.89 6.73
CA GLN A 133 18.87 -15.98 6.29
C GLN A 133 19.83 -15.12 7.14
N ALA A 134 19.34 -13.97 7.59
CA ALA A 134 20.07 -13.08 8.49
C ALA A 134 20.07 -13.55 9.97
N GLY A 135 19.33 -14.61 10.31
CA GLY A 135 19.19 -15.11 11.68
C GLY A 135 18.30 -14.23 12.59
N GLU A 136 17.54 -13.32 12.01
CA GLU A 136 16.64 -12.42 12.75
C GLU A 136 15.27 -13.05 13.02
N VAL A 137 14.88 -14.05 12.23
CA VAL A 137 13.66 -14.84 12.37
C VAL A 137 14.04 -16.30 12.54
N ASP A 138 13.48 -16.94 13.56
CA ASP A 138 13.63 -18.36 13.82
C ASP A 138 12.41 -19.11 13.24
N ASP A 139 12.67 -19.99 12.29
CA ASP A 139 11.67 -20.77 11.54
C ASP A 139 11.53 -22.22 12.04
N THR A 140 12.13 -22.56 13.17
CA THR A 140 12.10 -23.92 13.71
C THR A 140 10.71 -24.33 14.22
N VAL A 141 9.97 -23.39 14.79
CA VAL A 141 8.57 -23.57 15.21
C VAL A 141 7.76 -22.42 14.63
N THR A 142 6.72 -22.75 13.87
CA THR A 142 5.89 -21.75 13.19
C THR A 142 4.41 -21.93 13.48
N ALA A 143 3.67 -20.84 13.45
CA ALA A 143 2.22 -20.80 13.33
C ALA A 143 1.84 -20.39 11.90
N THR A 144 0.63 -20.72 11.46
CA THR A 144 0.12 -20.29 10.15
C THR A 144 -0.73 -19.06 10.31
N GLY A 145 -0.39 -17.98 9.59
CA GLY A 145 -1.18 -16.75 9.54
C GLY A 145 -2.48 -16.87 8.74
N SER A 146 -3.32 -15.85 8.83
CA SER A 146 -4.59 -15.76 8.08
C SER A 146 -4.39 -15.59 6.57
N ASP A 147 -3.19 -15.21 6.14
CA ASP A 147 -2.72 -15.13 4.75
C ASP A 147 -2.10 -16.44 4.24
N GLY A 148 -2.07 -17.48 5.08
CA GLY A 148 -1.47 -18.78 4.78
C GLY A 148 0.06 -18.82 4.92
N LEU A 149 0.70 -17.69 5.24
CA LEU A 149 2.15 -17.64 5.41
C LEU A 149 2.57 -18.11 6.81
N PRO A 150 3.76 -18.75 6.92
CA PRO A 150 4.30 -19.13 8.21
C PRO A 150 4.74 -17.91 9.02
N ILE A 151 4.51 -17.96 10.31
CA ILE A 151 4.91 -16.96 11.30
C ILE A 151 5.87 -17.63 12.27
N GLY A 152 7.09 -17.11 12.44
CA GLY A 152 8.13 -17.60 13.33
C GLY A 152 8.48 -16.61 14.44
N ARG A 153 9.36 -17.00 15.35
CA ARG A 153 9.88 -16.09 16.38
C ARG A 153 10.71 -14.97 15.74
N GLY A 154 10.44 -13.72 16.07
CA GLY A 154 11.08 -12.54 15.49
C GLY A 154 10.27 -11.91 14.36
N ASP A 155 9.24 -12.58 13.85
CA ASP A 155 8.37 -12.01 12.83
C ASP A 155 7.54 -10.84 13.34
N LEU A 156 7.29 -9.88 12.45
CA LEU A 156 6.36 -8.78 12.65
C LEU A 156 4.98 -9.19 12.12
N ILE A 157 3.99 -9.17 12.98
CA ILE A 157 2.60 -9.53 12.65
C ILE A 157 1.63 -8.39 12.94
N GLN A 158 0.47 -8.41 12.29
CA GLN A 158 -0.64 -7.49 12.56
C GLN A 158 -1.91 -8.26 12.84
N THR A 159 -2.65 -7.83 13.89
CA THR A 159 -3.98 -8.35 14.21
C THR A 159 -5.06 -7.63 13.40
N ARG A 160 -6.07 -8.38 12.93
CA ARG A 160 -7.14 -7.90 12.00
C ARG A 160 -8.52 -7.82 12.67
N LYS A 161 -8.65 -8.21 13.94
CA LYS A 161 -9.91 -8.20 14.66
C LYS A 161 -9.69 -7.71 16.08
N ASN A 162 -10.62 -6.84 16.53
CA ASN A 162 -10.67 -6.46 17.95
C ASN A 162 -11.08 -7.65 18.80
N ASP A 163 -10.33 -7.91 19.86
CA ASP A 163 -10.69 -8.86 20.89
C ASP A 163 -10.30 -8.29 22.26
N THR A 164 -11.29 -7.88 23.03
CA THR A 164 -11.08 -7.27 24.34
C THR A 164 -10.62 -8.29 25.38
N THR A 165 -10.93 -9.56 25.19
CA THR A 165 -10.52 -10.64 26.09
C THR A 165 -9.01 -10.91 25.94
N LEU A 166 -8.54 -10.95 24.69
CA LEU A 166 -7.11 -11.08 24.37
C LEU A 166 -6.35 -9.75 24.55
N GLY A 167 -7.06 -8.64 24.68
CA GLY A 167 -6.46 -7.31 24.81
C GLY A 167 -5.85 -6.80 23.52
N VAL A 168 -6.36 -7.20 22.35
CA VAL A 168 -5.85 -6.81 21.04
C VAL A 168 -6.84 -5.96 20.26
N ALA A 169 -6.31 -5.07 19.45
CA ALA A 169 -7.08 -4.24 18.53
C ALA A 169 -6.77 -4.57 17.06
N ASN A 170 -7.70 -4.25 16.18
CA ASN A 170 -7.50 -4.31 14.73
C ASN A 170 -6.36 -3.36 14.33
N ARG A 171 -5.46 -3.82 13.45
CA ARG A 171 -4.27 -3.13 12.95
C ARG A 171 -3.17 -2.89 13.98
N GLN A 172 -3.23 -3.54 15.11
CA GLN A 172 -2.16 -3.48 16.08
C GLN A 172 -1.00 -4.38 15.64
N GLN A 173 0.23 -3.89 15.74
CA GLN A 173 1.43 -4.61 15.32
C GLN A 173 2.15 -5.21 16.52
N TRP A 174 2.74 -6.40 16.30
CA TRP A 174 3.37 -7.21 17.32
C TRP A 174 4.63 -7.87 16.76
N ILE A 175 5.65 -8.02 17.62
CA ILE A 175 6.81 -8.87 17.34
C ILE A 175 6.64 -10.18 18.08
N VAL A 176 6.70 -11.29 17.37
CA VAL A 176 6.58 -12.63 17.91
C VAL A 176 7.79 -12.94 18.80
N GLN A 177 7.53 -13.31 20.05
CA GLN A 177 8.55 -13.64 21.03
C GLN A 177 8.76 -15.14 21.16
N HIS A 178 7.67 -15.91 21.10
CA HIS A 178 7.67 -17.36 21.27
C HIS A 178 6.42 -17.97 20.61
N ILE A 179 6.56 -19.19 20.13
CA ILE A 179 5.45 -20.01 19.59
C ILE A 179 5.52 -21.35 20.27
N THR A 180 4.39 -21.83 20.78
CA THR A 180 4.26 -23.13 21.40
C THR A 180 3.95 -24.21 20.35
N GLU A 181 4.11 -25.48 20.67
CA GLU A 181 3.86 -26.61 19.78
C GLU A 181 2.41 -26.68 19.27
N ASP A 182 1.45 -26.16 20.03
CA ASP A 182 0.04 -26.05 19.64
C ASP A 182 -0.28 -24.84 18.75
N GLY A 183 0.75 -24.04 18.38
CA GLY A 183 0.62 -22.86 17.51
C GLY A 183 0.13 -21.60 18.24
N THR A 184 0.11 -21.58 19.58
CA THR A 184 -0.16 -20.36 20.34
C THR A 184 1.02 -19.41 20.25
N VAL A 185 0.76 -18.14 19.92
CA VAL A 185 1.78 -17.10 19.70
C VAL A 185 1.83 -16.13 20.86
N TYR A 186 2.99 -15.98 21.47
CA TYR A 186 3.29 -14.91 22.42
C TYR A 186 3.98 -13.76 21.70
N ALA A 187 3.36 -12.58 21.73
CA ALA A 187 3.84 -11.45 20.95
C ALA A 187 3.89 -10.16 21.78
N ARG A 188 4.91 -9.33 21.52
CA ARG A 188 5.13 -8.04 22.18
C ARG A 188 4.68 -6.91 21.26
N GLU A 189 3.94 -5.97 21.81
CA GLU A 189 3.48 -4.76 21.11
C GLU A 189 4.66 -3.95 20.58
N THR A 190 4.55 -3.47 19.34
CA THR A 190 5.51 -2.56 18.70
C THR A 190 4.85 -1.22 18.37
N GLY A 191 5.66 -0.16 18.18
CA GLY A 191 5.16 1.17 17.85
C GLY A 191 4.42 1.89 19.01
N SER A 192 4.46 1.33 20.23
CA SER A 192 3.86 1.95 21.39
C SER A 192 4.85 2.90 22.07
N GLU A 193 4.42 4.12 22.39
CA GLU A 193 5.18 5.09 23.20
C GLU A 193 5.22 4.71 24.69
N ARG A 194 4.63 3.60 25.08
CA ARG A 194 4.59 3.13 26.46
C ARG A 194 5.98 2.71 26.95
N LYS A 195 6.31 3.07 28.17
CA LYS A 195 7.57 2.64 28.82
C LYS A 195 7.73 1.11 28.91
N SER A 196 6.60 0.39 28.96
CA SER A 196 6.56 -1.08 28.96
C SER A 196 5.57 -1.55 27.90
N PRO A 197 6.06 -2.03 26.74
CA PRO A 197 5.21 -2.63 25.70
C PRO A 197 4.46 -3.83 26.26
N ARG A 198 3.20 -3.99 25.87
CA ARG A 198 2.40 -5.13 26.30
C ARG A 198 2.85 -6.41 25.61
N THR A 199 2.72 -7.52 26.33
CA THR A 199 2.81 -8.87 25.74
C THR A 199 1.41 -9.48 25.76
N VAL A 200 1.05 -10.17 24.67
CA VAL A 200 -0.22 -10.87 24.52
C VAL A 200 0.03 -12.32 24.17
N MET A 201 -0.94 -13.16 24.53
CA MET A 201 -1.01 -14.55 24.11
C MET A 201 -2.15 -14.67 23.10
N LEU A 202 -1.82 -15.07 21.88
CA LEU A 202 -2.75 -15.25 20.77
C LEU A 202 -2.94 -16.74 20.52
N PRO A 203 -4.13 -17.31 20.79
CA PRO A 203 -4.43 -18.69 20.49
C PRO A 203 -4.25 -19.00 19.00
N SER A 204 -3.86 -20.21 18.63
CA SER A 204 -3.63 -20.65 17.25
C SER A 204 -4.85 -20.39 16.35
N GLU A 205 -6.06 -20.57 16.87
CA GLU A 205 -7.29 -20.27 16.13
C GLU A 205 -7.42 -18.76 15.80
N TYR A 206 -7.05 -17.88 16.73
CA TYR A 206 -7.05 -16.43 16.47
C TYR A 206 -5.99 -16.07 15.45
N VAL A 207 -4.78 -16.63 15.57
CA VAL A 207 -3.67 -16.39 14.65
C VAL A 207 -4.06 -16.78 13.22
N GLY A 208 -4.53 -18.00 13.02
CA GLY A 208 -4.92 -18.51 11.70
C GLY A 208 -6.09 -17.77 11.02
N LYS A 209 -6.92 -17.06 11.80
CA LYS A 209 -8.06 -16.31 11.27
C LYS A 209 -7.84 -14.81 11.20
N HIS A 210 -7.01 -14.25 12.07
CA HIS A 210 -6.98 -12.81 12.33
C HIS A 210 -5.60 -12.20 12.54
N ALA A 211 -4.52 -12.93 12.29
CA ALA A 211 -3.17 -12.40 12.31
C ALA A 211 -2.42 -12.79 11.03
N HIS A 212 -1.56 -11.90 10.54
CA HIS A 212 -0.75 -12.13 9.36
C HIS A 212 0.59 -11.41 9.48
N LEU A 213 1.56 -11.75 8.62
CA LEU A 213 2.81 -11.00 8.50
C LEU A 213 2.53 -9.54 8.12
N SER A 214 3.32 -8.61 8.64
CA SER A 214 3.09 -7.17 8.45
C SER A 214 4.36 -6.37 8.20
N TYR A 215 5.30 -6.91 7.44
CA TYR A 215 6.43 -6.14 6.91
C TYR A 215 5.97 -5.18 5.82
N ALA A 216 5.11 -5.68 4.91
CA ALA A 216 4.38 -4.90 3.94
C ALA A 216 2.87 -5.06 4.16
N ALA A 217 2.12 -4.01 3.87
CA ALA A 217 0.67 -4.03 4.01
C ALA A 217 0.01 -3.10 3.00
N THR A 218 -1.29 -3.28 2.77
CA THR A 218 -2.07 -2.34 1.97
C THR A 218 -2.17 -0.99 2.69
N ALA A 219 -2.54 0.05 1.96
CA ALA A 219 -2.76 1.38 2.53
C ALA A 219 -3.72 1.34 3.74
N TYR A 220 -4.70 0.43 3.73
CA TYR A 220 -5.56 0.18 4.91
C TYR A 220 -4.79 -0.39 6.10
N GLY A 221 -3.81 -1.25 5.85
CA GLY A 221 -2.98 -1.86 6.90
C GLY A 221 -2.02 -0.88 7.56
N VAL A 222 -1.42 0.03 6.79
CA VAL A 222 -0.47 1.05 7.29
C VAL A 222 -1.14 2.32 7.81
N GLN A 223 -2.45 2.49 7.61
CA GLN A 223 -3.16 3.69 8.05
C GLN A 223 -3.10 3.84 9.58
N GLY A 224 -2.69 5.02 10.03
CA GLY A 224 -2.48 5.32 11.45
C GLY A 224 -1.04 5.12 11.94
N ALA A 225 -0.22 4.35 11.22
CA ALA A 225 1.19 4.21 11.55
C ALA A 225 1.96 5.54 11.34
N THR A 226 2.97 5.75 12.17
CA THR A 226 3.96 6.83 12.01
C THR A 226 5.33 6.23 12.26
N VAL A 227 6.17 6.26 11.24
CA VAL A 227 7.49 5.61 11.19
C VAL A 227 8.56 6.60 10.71
N ASN A 228 9.82 6.22 10.71
CA ASN A 228 10.87 7.12 10.24
C ASN A 228 10.92 7.19 8.71
N GLY A 229 10.77 6.08 8.03
CA GLY A 229 10.76 5.99 6.57
C GLY A 229 9.60 5.16 6.04
N SER A 230 9.18 5.42 4.81
CA SER A 230 8.18 4.61 4.14
C SER A 230 8.52 4.37 2.67
N HIS A 231 8.02 3.26 2.16
CA HIS A 231 8.08 2.86 0.76
C HIS A 231 6.65 2.65 0.26
N THR A 232 6.31 3.25 -0.85
CA THR A 232 4.99 3.10 -1.49
C THR A 232 5.19 2.55 -2.89
N MET A 233 4.67 1.38 -3.18
CA MET A 233 4.68 0.78 -4.51
C MET A 233 3.41 1.22 -5.25
N LEU A 234 3.60 1.96 -6.33
CA LEU A 234 2.52 2.41 -7.19
C LEU A 234 2.12 1.30 -8.17
N SER A 235 0.84 1.08 -8.36
CA SER A 235 0.27 0.17 -9.36
C SER A 235 -1.06 0.69 -9.88
N ASP A 236 -1.61 0.02 -10.90
CA ASP A 236 -2.93 0.35 -11.45
C ASP A 236 -4.07 0.18 -10.42
N ALA A 237 -3.81 -0.56 -9.35
CA ALA A 237 -4.75 -0.71 -8.24
C ALA A 237 -4.63 0.39 -7.17
N THR A 238 -3.63 1.26 -7.23
CA THR A 238 -3.42 2.32 -6.23
C THR A 238 -4.38 3.48 -6.48
N SER A 239 -5.09 3.94 -5.45
CA SER A 239 -5.96 5.13 -5.49
C SER A 239 -5.26 6.36 -4.93
N ALA A 240 -5.83 7.54 -5.16
CA ALA A 240 -5.33 8.80 -4.59
C ALA A 240 -5.17 8.74 -3.05
N ALA A 241 -6.16 8.19 -2.36
CA ALA A 241 -6.07 7.97 -0.91
C ALA A 241 -4.96 6.97 -0.54
N GLY A 242 -4.73 5.95 -1.39
CA GLY A 242 -3.63 4.99 -1.22
C GLY A 242 -2.26 5.65 -1.34
N VAL A 243 -2.04 6.46 -2.39
CA VAL A 243 -0.83 7.26 -2.57
C VAL A 243 -0.62 8.18 -1.37
N TYR A 244 -1.63 8.98 -1.03
CA TYR A 244 -1.53 9.93 0.08
C TYR A 244 -1.23 9.24 1.42
N VAL A 245 -1.92 8.14 1.72
CA VAL A 245 -1.66 7.38 2.95
C VAL A 245 -0.24 6.82 2.95
N GLY A 246 0.20 6.15 1.89
CA GLY A 246 1.53 5.55 1.81
C GLY A 246 2.65 6.61 1.92
N MET A 247 2.55 7.67 1.12
CA MET A 247 3.52 8.77 1.08
C MET A 247 3.49 9.69 2.31
N THR A 248 2.64 9.40 3.30
CA THR A 248 2.58 10.18 4.54
C THR A 248 2.85 9.35 5.80
N ARG A 249 3.47 8.16 5.68
CA ARG A 249 3.79 7.34 6.87
C ARG A 249 5.11 7.73 7.50
N GLY A 250 6.13 8.04 6.69
CA GLY A 250 7.46 8.41 7.15
C GLY A 250 7.56 9.84 7.68
N ARG A 251 8.30 10.02 8.76
CA ARG A 251 8.65 11.35 9.29
C ARG A 251 9.79 11.99 8.51
N GLN A 252 10.75 11.19 8.07
CA GLN A 252 12.00 11.64 7.44
C GLN A 252 12.00 11.39 5.94
N THR A 253 11.62 10.18 5.50
CA THR A 253 11.65 9.79 4.10
C THR A 253 10.38 9.05 3.70
N ASN A 254 9.89 9.34 2.49
CA ASN A 254 8.78 8.63 1.89
C ASN A 254 9.12 8.39 0.42
N ARG A 255 9.42 7.16 0.05
CA ARG A 255 9.83 6.77 -1.30
C ARG A 255 8.68 6.21 -2.10
N LEU A 256 8.59 6.64 -3.36
CA LEU A 256 7.65 6.11 -4.35
C LEU A 256 8.41 5.17 -5.29
N HIS A 257 7.92 3.95 -5.43
CA HIS A 257 8.43 2.94 -6.35
C HIS A 257 7.43 2.74 -7.48
N VAL A 258 7.88 2.85 -8.71
CA VAL A 258 7.03 2.75 -9.89
C VAL A 258 7.66 1.78 -10.90
N VAL A 259 6.88 0.83 -11.38
CA VAL A 259 7.26 0.01 -12.53
C VAL A 259 6.88 0.78 -13.79
N ALA A 260 7.87 1.29 -14.50
CA ALA A 260 7.65 2.17 -15.65
C ALA A 260 8.78 2.08 -16.65
N ALA A 261 8.47 2.40 -17.92
CA ALA A 261 9.45 2.43 -18.99
C ALA A 261 10.47 3.57 -18.78
N ASP A 262 9.98 4.73 -18.33
CA ASP A 262 10.78 5.92 -18.05
C ASP A 262 10.07 6.85 -17.05
N MET A 263 10.67 8.01 -16.76
CA MET A 263 10.09 9.01 -15.85
C MET A 263 8.80 9.65 -16.39
N ALA A 264 8.63 9.74 -17.70
CA ALA A 264 7.42 10.29 -18.29
C ALA A 264 6.24 9.33 -18.11
N ASP A 265 6.45 8.02 -18.31
CA ASP A 265 5.48 6.97 -18.04
C ASP A 265 5.13 6.93 -16.54
N ALA A 266 6.13 6.95 -15.65
CA ALA A 266 5.89 6.99 -14.19
C ALA A 266 5.06 8.22 -13.77
N ARG A 267 5.30 9.37 -14.38
CA ARG A 267 4.53 10.59 -14.14
C ARG A 267 3.07 10.44 -14.53
N VAL A 268 2.80 9.82 -15.67
CA VAL A 268 1.43 9.53 -16.13
C VAL A 268 0.74 8.60 -15.16
N GLN A 269 1.39 7.50 -14.75
CA GLN A 269 0.84 6.55 -13.76
C GLN A 269 0.51 7.22 -12.42
N PHE A 270 1.37 8.13 -11.95
CA PHE A 270 1.12 8.87 -10.71
C PHE A 270 -0.10 9.79 -10.84
N ILE A 271 -0.22 10.53 -11.95
CA ILE A 271 -1.38 11.39 -12.21
C ILE A 271 -2.66 10.55 -12.23
N GLU A 272 -2.67 9.44 -12.97
CA GLU A 272 -3.80 8.51 -13.03
C GLU A 272 -4.19 7.95 -11.66
N ALA A 273 -3.20 7.61 -10.82
CA ALA A 273 -3.46 7.15 -9.46
C ALA A 273 -4.09 8.26 -8.58
N MET A 274 -3.64 9.50 -8.74
CA MET A 274 -4.19 10.65 -8.01
C MET A 274 -5.60 11.05 -8.45
N GLU A 275 -6.01 10.68 -9.66
CA GLU A 275 -7.36 10.87 -10.17
C GLU A 275 -8.34 9.77 -9.72
N ARG A 276 -7.84 8.57 -9.36
CA ARG A 276 -8.68 7.45 -8.95
C ARG A 276 -9.31 7.69 -7.58
N ASP A 277 -10.62 7.86 -7.56
CA ASP A 277 -11.41 7.86 -6.32
C ASP A 277 -12.22 6.56 -6.22
N ARG A 278 -11.88 5.73 -5.24
CA ARG A 278 -12.55 4.44 -5.00
C ARG A 278 -13.43 4.45 -3.75
N ALA A 279 -13.75 5.62 -3.20
CA ALA A 279 -14.60 5.72 -2.03
C ALA A 279 -16.05 5.40 -2.41
N ASP A 280 -16.61 4.31 -1.87
CA ASP A 280 -18.05 4.09 -1.88
C ASP A 280 -18.69 5.05 -0.87
N ARG A 281 -19.33 6.10 -1.39
CA ARG A 281 -20.06 7.10 -0.61
C ARG A 281 -21.53 6.78 -0.46
N GLY A 282 -21.98 5.62 -1.00
CA GLY A 282 -23.34 5.13 -0.88
C GLY A 282 -24.34 5.76 -1.87
N LEU A 283 -25.59 5.30 -1.78
CA LEU A 283 -26.66 5.65 -2.72
C LEU A 283 -27.00 7.14 -2.73
N ASP A 284 -26.91 7.84 -1.59
CA ASP A 284 -27.24 9.26 -1.52
C ASP A 284 -26.22 10.11 -2.31
N HIS A 285 -24.93 9.75 -2.27
CA HIS A 285 -23.91 10.39 -3.10
C HIS A 285 -24.14 10.09 -4.59
N ALA A 286 -24.44 8.83 -4.92
CA ALA A 286 -24.76 8.44 -6.31
C ALA A 286 -26.03 9.16 -6.81
N ALA A 287 -27.05 9.27 -5.96
CA ALA A 287 -28.28 10.00 -6.29
C ALA A 287 -28.03 11.50 -6.48
N HIS A 288 -27.19 12.11 -5.63
CA HIS A 288 -26.83 13.52 -5.76
C HIS A 288 -26.00 13.76 -7.04
N ALA A 289 -25.03 12.90 -7.33
CA ALA A 289 -24.26 12.98 -8.58
C ALA A 289 -25.15 12.79 -9.82
N ALA A 290 -26.12 11.87 -9.76
CA ALA A 290 -27.10 11.70 -10.82
C ALA A 290 -28.01 12.94 -10.98
N GLN A 291 -28.43 13.57 -9.87
CA GLN A 291 -29.21 14.82 -9.91
C GLN A 291 -28.43 15.99 -10.49
N GLU A 292 -27.13 16.11 -10.16
CA GLU A 292 -26.26 17.13 -10.74
C GLU A 292 -26.06 16.90 -12.24
N ALA A 293 -25.85 15.64 -12.67
CA ALA A 293 -25.77 15.27 -14.08
C ALA A 293 -27.08 15.63 -14.83
N VAL A 294 -28.23 15.34 -14.21
CA VAL A 294 -29.57 15.74 -14.79
C VAL A 294 -29.71 17.25 -14.85
N ARG A 295 -29.27 18.00 -13.82
CA ARG A 295 -29.27 19.47 -13.88
C ARG A 295 -28.36 19.98 -14.99
N GLY A 296 -27.17 19.39 -15.18
CA GLY A 296 -26.29 19.70 -16.29
C GLY A 296 -26.99 19.48 -17.65
N LEU A 297 -27.68 18.36 -17.81
CA LEU A 297 -28.50 18.07 -19.01
C LEU A 297 -29.56 19.15 -19.29
N VAL A 298 -30.25 19.65 -18.26
CA VAL A 298 -31.28 20.67 -18.39
C VAL A 298 -30.66 22.04 -18.69
N THR A 299 -29.52 22.37 -18.07
CA THR A 299 -28.87 23.68 -18.19
C THR A 299 -28.02 23.79 -19.46
N ASP A 300 -27.24 22.76 -19.76
CA ASP A 300 -26.22 22.76 -20.83
C ASP A 300 -26.66 22.01 -22.10
N GLY A 301 -27.79 21.29 -22.02
CA GLY A 301 -28.40 20.52 -23.08
C GLY A 301 -27.76 19.12 -23.29
N PRO A 302 -28.53 18.23 -23.96
CA PRO A 302 -28.09 16.85 -24.17
C PRO A 302 -26.83 16.71 -25.04
N VAL A 303 -26.55 17.68 -25.91
CA VAL A 303 -25.39 17.68 -26.80
C VAL A 303 -24.10 17.80 -25.99
N LYS A 304 -24.05 18.72 -25.01
CA LYS A 304 -22.89 18.90 -24.15
C LYS A 304 -22.64 17.65 -23.29
N PHE A 305 -23.70 17.07 -22.70
CA PHE A 305 -23.58 15.84 -21.93
C PHE A 305 -22.97 14.68 -22.77
N VAL A 306 -23.45 14.48 -24.00
CA VAL A 306 -22.92 13.46 -24.90
C VAL A 306 -21.47 13.76 -25.27
N THR A 307 -21.13 15.04 -25.51
CA THR A 307 -19.76 15.45 -25.81
C THR A 307 -18.81 15.20 -24.64
N ASP A 308 -19.22 15.55 -23.42
CA ASP A 308 -18.44 15.36 -22.21
C ASP A 308 -18.26 13.86 -21.91
N GLU A 309 -19.29 13.03 -22.12
CA GLU A 309 -19.23 11.58 -21.95
C GLU A 309 -18.35 10.91 -23.01
N LEU A 310 -18.39 11.36 -24.26
CA LEU A 310 -17.48 10.89 -25.30
C LEU A 310 -16.04 11.23 -24.94
N ALA A 311 -15.76 12.46 -24.51
CA ALA A 311 -14.43 12.87 -24.08
C ALA A 311 -13.91 12.04 -22.90
N ARG A 312 -14.79 11.69 -21.95
CA ARG A 312 -14.47 10.78 -20.83
C ARG A 312 -14.10 9.38 -21.31
N LEU A 313 -14.90 8.82 -22.21
CA LEU A 313 -14.65 7.50 -22.79
C LEU A 313 -13.40 7.47 -23.66
N ASP A 314 -13.12 8.52 -24.42
CA ASP A 314 -11.89 8.66 -25.18
C ASP A 314 -10.67 8.69 -24.25
N HIS A 315 -10.72 9.45 -23.17
CA HIS A 315 -9.66 9.49 -22.16
C HIS A 315 -9.44 8.12 -21.46
N GLU A 316 -10.53 7.40 -21.13
CA GLU A 316 -10.43 6.04 -20.57
C GLU A 316 -9.83 5.05 -21.58
N THR A 317 -10.19 5.19 -22.87
CA THR A 317 -9.63 4.37 -23.95
C THR A 317 -8.14 4.62 -24.12
N GLU A 318 -7.74 5.89 -24.20
CA GLU A 318 -6.32 6.27 -24.26
C GLU A 318 -5.51 5.76 -23.06
N ARG A 319 -6.10 5.82 -21.85
CA ARG A 319 -5.48 5.27 -20.64
C ARG A 319 -5.28 3.76 -20.75
N ALA A 320 -6.29 3.03 -21.21
CA ALA A 320 -6.20 1.59 -21.39
C ALA A 320 -5.15 1.20 -22.45
N LEU A 321 -5.08 1.95 -23.55
CA LEU A 321 -4.07 1.74 -24.58
C LEU A 321 -2.65 1.99 -24.05
N ARG A 322 -2.41 3.12 -23.36
CA ARG A 322 -1.11 3.39 -22.72
C ARG A 322 -0.73 2.30 -21.71
N GLY A 323 -1.71 1.79 -20.96
CA GLY A 323 -1.51 0.67 -20.06
C GLY A 323 -1.06 -0.60 -20.80
N ALA A 324 -1.72 -0.94 -21.90
CA ALA A 324 -1.37 -2.08 -22.74
C ALA A 324 0.03 -1.94 -23.35
N GLU A 325 0.33 -0.80 -23.95
CA GLU A 325 1.66 -0.49 -24.52
C GLU A 325 2.78 -0.59 -23.47
N ARG A 326 2.54 -0.11 -22.26
CA ARG A 326 3.48 -0.22 -21.14
C ARG A 326 3.77 -1.68 -20.80
N TRP A 327 2.73 -2.49 -20.65
CA TRP A 327 2.90 -3.91 -20.34
C TRP A 327 3.58 -4.68 -21.46
N GLU A 328 3.32 -4.33 -22.72
CA GLU A 328 4.01 -4.88 -23.88
C GLU A 328 5.51 -4.54 -23.85
N GLN A 329 5.88 -3.29 -23.58
CA GLN A 329 7.27 -2.87 -23.42
C GLN A 329 7.99 -3.58 -22.26
N ILE A 330 7.30 -3.80 -21.15
CA ILE A 330 7.84 -4.55 -20.00
C ILE A 330 8.04 -6.01 -20.40
N ALA A 331 7.09 -6.63 -21.08
CA ALA A 331 7.20 -8.00 -21.58
C ALA A 331 8.38 -8.18 -22.54
N ASP A 332 8.51 -7.31 -23.54
CA ASP A 332 9.61 -7.31 -24.51
C ASP A 332 10.98 -7.18 -23.83
N ARG A 333 11.08 -6.30 -22.84
CA ARG A 333 12.32 -6.13 -22.08
C ARG A 333 12.67 -7.40 -21.30
N ARG A 334 11.70 -8.00 -20.62
CA ARG A 334 11.89 -9.27 -19.89
C ARG A 334 12.30 -10.41 -20.81
N ASP A 335 11.72 -10.48 -22.00
CA ASP A 335 12.07 -11.50 -22.98
C ASP A 335 13.49 -11.29 -23.52
N THR A 336 13.90 -10.05 -23.73
CA THR A 336 15.26 -9.69 -24.10
C THR A 336 16.27 -10.05 -23.01
N GLU A 337 15.99 -9.71 -21.76
CA GLU A 337 16.84 -10.06 -20.61
C GLU A 337 16.96 -11.58 -20.42
N ARG A 338 15.84 -12.32 -20.53
CA ARG A 338 15.85 -13.78 -20.49
C ARG A 338 16.65 -14.40 -21.62
N ALA A 339 16.60 -13.82 -22.82
CA ALA A 339 17.40 -14.27 -23.94
C ALA A 339 18.90 -14.02 -23.70
N ALA A 340 19.25 -12.86 -23.13
CA ALA A 340 20.62 -12.54 -22.76
C ALA A 340 21.17 -13.49 -21.68
N HIS A 341 20.43 -13.74 -20.62
CA HIS A 341 20.81 -14.70 -19.57
C HIS A 341 20.98 -16.13 -20.11
N ARG A 342 20.09 -16.60 -21.00
CA ARG A 342 20.27 -17.91 -21.63
C ARG A 342 21.54 -17.97 -22.47
N ALA A 343 21.88 -16.90 -23.20
CA ALA A 343 23.10 -16.85 -23.98
C ALA A 343 24.35 -16.89 -23.10
N GLU A 344 24.35 -16.18 -21.95
CA GLU A 344 25.43 -16.24 -20.96
C GLU A 344 25.57 -17.64 -20.33
N ASP A 345 24.45 -18.28 -19.97
CA ASP A 345 24.41 -19.62 -19.43
C ASP A 345 24.93 -20.66 -20.42
N ASP A 346 24.56 -20.53 -21.71
CA ASP A 346 25.02 -21.42 -22.79
C ASP A 346 26.53 -21.24 -23.05
N GLU A 347 27.05 -20.01 -23.03
CA GLU A 347 28.48 -19.71 -23.16
C GLU A 347 29.27 -20.26 -21.96
N SER A 348 28.75 -20.08 -20.75
CA SER A 348 29.34 -20.60 -19.51
C SER A 348 29.38 -22.12 -19.49
N THR A 349 28.32 -22.77 -19.96
CA THR A 349 28.22 -24.21 -20.10
C THR A 349 29.19 -24.76 -21.16
N ALA A 350 29.33 -24.07 -22.27
CA ALA A 350 30.29 -24.42 -23.32
C ALA A 350 31.75 -24.30 -22.87
N ALA A 351 32.04 -23.23 -22.08
CA ALA A 351 33.37 -23.04 -21.47
C ALA A 351 33.70 -24.15 -20.46
N LEU A 352 32.72 -24.55 -19.65
CA LEU A 352 32.87 -25.63 -18.69
C LEU A 352 33.13 -26.98 -19.37
N ARG A 353 32.40 -27.29 -20.43
CA ARG A 353 32.63 -28.52 -21.25
C ARG A 353 34.05 -28.56 -21.82
N LYS A 354 34.49 -27.44 -22.40
CA LYS A 354 35.86 -27.32 -22.91
C LYS A 354 36.93 -27.52 -21.83
N ALA A 355 36.69 -26.99 -20.64
CA ALA A 355 37.64 -27.19 -19.51
C ALA A 355 37.67 -28.63 -19.02
N VAL A 356 36.51 -29.32 -19.00
CA VAL A 356 36.43 -30.75 -18.65
C VAL A 356 37.15 -31.60 -19.69
N GLU A 357 36.91 -31.39 -20.99
CA GLU A 357 37.57 -32.10 -22.08
C GLU A 357 39.08 -31.92 -22.01
N ALA A 358 39.57 -30.70 -21.74
CA ALA A 358 41.00 -30.43 -21.60
C ALA A 358 41.62 -31.16 -20.37
N ALA A 359 40.90 -31.23 -19.24
CA ALA A 359 41.33 -31.93 -18.05
C ALA A 359 41.36 -33.47 -18.26
N GLU A 360 40.40 -34.02 -19.03
CA GLU A 360 40.39 -35.44 -19.38
C GLU A 360 41.56 -35.80 -20.31
N GLN A 361 41.90 -34.96 -21.28
CA GLN A 361 43.06 -35.19 -22.14
C GLN A 361 44.38 -35.23 -21.37
N VAL A 362 44.57 -34.33 -20.42
CA VAL A 362 45.78 -34.34 -19.53
C VAL A 362 45.83 -35.60 -18.67
N ARG A 363 44.68 -36.16 -18.29
CA ARG A 363 44.60 -37.39 -17.47
C ARG A 363 44.91 -38.66 -18.26
N VAL A 364 44.82 -38.65 -19.57
CA VAL A 364 45.11 -39.78 -20.47
C VAL A 364 46.61 -39.80 -20.86
N GLU A 365 47.29 -38.65 -20.75
CA GLU A 365 48.73 -38.53 -21.10
C GLU A 365 49.67 -38.78 -19.90
N VAL A 366 49.16 -39.01 -18.69
CA VAL A 366 49.91 -39.40 -17.48
C VAL A 366 49.61 -40.86 -17.13
#